data_7eeb90ed1e8d7988087fc4708c0b1f32
#
_entry.id   7eeb90ed1e8d7988087fc4708c0b1f32
#
_cell.length_a   1.000
_cell.length_b   1.000
_cell.length_c   1.000
_cell.angle_alpha   90.00
_cell.angle_beta   90.00
_cell.angle_gamma   90.00
#
_symmetry.space_group_name_H-M   'P 1'
#
loop_
_entity.id
_entity.type
_entity.pdbx_description
1 polymer ?
#
loop_
_entity_poly.entity_id
_entity_poly.type
_entity_poly.pdbx_seq_one_letter_code
_entity_poly.pdbx_strand_id
1 'polypeptide(L)'
;MLVKRADQHEWTSAGYEGAERALLRSTKEEGRTYIVRLQAGARGLQLRHAAGEDVLVLSGRIRLAGEVLGPGDYMYTEPGEEHFLEAIEDSVIFASTPKPVVITGHPPTVAEKV
;
A
#
# COMPACT_ATOMS: atom_id res chain seq x y z
N MET A 1 -12.95 -15.31 16.66
CA MET A 1 -12.26 -15.47 15.36
C MET A 1 -12.90 -14.54 14.32
N LEU A 2 -12.11 -13.85 13.54
CA LEU A 2 -12.57 -12.97 12.46
C LEU A 2 -12.33 -13.64 11.11
N VAL A 3 -13.34 -13.67 10.25
CA VAL A 3 -13.21 -14.17 8.88
C VAL A 3 -13.70 -13.11 7.92
N LYS A 4 -12.92 -12.80 6.89
CA LYS A 4 -13.26 -11.90 5.80
C LYS A 4 -13.22 -12.67 4.49
N ARG A 5 -14.36 -12.77 3.82
CA ARG A 5 -14.48 -13.50 2.55
C ARG A 5 -14.14 -12.58 1.38
N ALA A 6 -13.47 -13.11 0.36
CA ALA A 6 -13.02 -12.32 -0.79
C ALA A 6 -14.18 -11.63 -1.53
N ASP A 7 -15.33 -12.29 -1.64
CA ASP A 7 -16.52 -11.75 -2.32
C ASP A 7 -17.32 -10.76 -1.46
N GLN A 8 -16.91 -10.55 -0.21
CA GLN A 8 -17.58 -9.67 0.75
C GLN A 8 -16.74 -8.44 1.11
N HIS A 9 -15.59 -8.23 0.46
CA HIS A 9 -14.75 -7.07 0.72
C HIS A 9 -15.47 -5.79 0.30
N GLU A 10 -15.44 -4.80 1.20
CA GLU A 10 -15.94 -3.46 0.91
C GLU A 10 -14.77 -2.61 0.40
N TRP A 11 -14.77 -2.35 -0.90
CA TRP A 11 -13.71 -1.59 -1.54
C TRP A 11 -14.01 -0.09 -1.46
N THR A 12 -13.05 0.66 -0.95
CA THR A 12 -13.12 2.12 -0.88
C THR A 12 -11.86 2.70 -1.50
N SER A 13 -11.88 4.00 -1.81
CA SER A 13 -10.68 4.66 -2.34
C SER A 13 -9.51 4.53 -1.37
N ALA A 14 -8.34 4.23 -1.89
CA ALA A 14 -7.11 4.26 -1.10
C ALA A 14 -6.54 5.67 -0.92
N GLY A 15 -7.24 6.71 -1.43
CA GLY A 15 -6.83 8.09 -1.29
C GLY A 15 -6.09 8.66 -2.49
N TYR A 16 -5.92 7.89 -3.56
CA TYR A 16 -5.31 8.32 -4.81
C TYR A 16 -5.88 7.55 -5.99
N GLU A 17 -5.72 8.12 -7.18
CA GLU A 17 -6.30 7.56 -8.39
C GLU A 17 -5.75 6.17 -8.71
N GLY A 18 -6.63 5.28 -9.13
CA GLY A 18 -6.27 3.92 -9.54
C GLY A 18 -6.07 2.94 -8.40
N ALA A 19 -6.36 3.33 -7.17
CA ALA A 19 -6.16 2.47 -6.01
C ALA A 19 -7.41 2.39 -5.14
N GLU A 20 -7.78 1.16 -4.80
CA GLU A 20 -8.86 0.87 -3.85
C GLU A 20 -8.33 -0.08 -2.78
N ARG A 21 -8.90 0.03 -1.60
CA ARG A 21 -8.52 -0.84 -0.49
C ARG A 21 -9.74 -1.41 0.21
N ALA A 22 -9.56 -2.59 0.80
CA ALA A 22 -10.53 -3.19 1.68
C ALA A 22 -9.87 -3.40 3.04
N LEU A 23 -10.47 -2.85 4.09
CA LEU A 23 -9.98 -3.02 5.44
C LEU A 23 -10.28 -4.44 5.91
N LEU A 24 -9.25 -5.17 6.31
CA LEU A 24 -9.40 -6.52 6.84
C LEU A 24 -9.51 -6.51 8.35
N ARG A 25 -8.73 -5.68 9.02
CA ARG A 25 -8.71 -5.60 10.48
C ARG A 25 -8.15 -4.27 10.94
N SER A 26 -8.66 -3.76 12.06
CA SER A 26 -8.07 -2.65 12.77
C SER A 26 -7.85 -3.01 14.24
N THR A 27 -6.89 -2.36 14.87
CA THR A 27 -6.57 -2.56 16.30
C THR A 27 -6.95 -1.34 17.13
N LYS A 28 -6.90 -1.47 18.45
CA LYS A 28 -7.16 -0.35 19.37
C LYS A 28 -6.16 0.79 19.21
N GLU A 29 -4.92 0.46 18.83
CA GLU A 29 -3.86 1.44 18.57
C GLU A 29 -3.93 2.01 17.16
N GLU A 30 -5.07 1.81 16.47
CA GLU A 30 -5.33 2.25 15.11
C GLU A 30 -4.42 1.62 14.05
N GLY A 31 -3.86 0.46 14.35
CA GLY A 31 -3.20 -0.37 13.35
C GLY A 31 -4.21 -0.85 12.30
N ARG A 32 -3.77 -1.02 11.08
CA ARG A 32 -4.62 -1.39 9.95
C ARG A 32 -3.99 -2.50 9.14
N THR A 33 -4.82 -3.42 8.73
CA THR A 33 -4.46 -4.46 7.76
C THR A 33 -5.41 -4.35 6.58
N TYR A 34 -4.84 -4.19 5.38
CA TYR A 34 -5.59 -3.98 4.15
C TYR A 34 -5.22 -4.99 3.09
N ILE A 35 -6.17 -5.23 2.19
CA ILE A 35 -5.85 -5.68 0.85
C ILE A 35 -6.07 -4.48 -0.08
N VAL A 36 -5.14 -4.24 -1.01
CA VAL A 36 -5.16 -3.08 -1.90
C VAL A 36 -5.09 -3.57 -3.33
N ARG A 37 -5.98 -3.08 -4.18
CA ARG A 37 -5.92 -3.34 -5.60
C ARG A 37 -5.56 -2.06 -6.35
N LEU A 38 -4.65 -2.18 -7.29
CA LEU A 38 -4.02 -1.08 -7.98
C LEU A 38 -4.13 -1.26 -9.49
N GLN A 39 -4.54 -0.22 -10.19
CA GLN A 39 -4.46 -0.18 -11.64
C GLN A 39 -3.02 0.15 -12.05
N ALA A 40 -2.56 -0.40 -13.17
CA ALA A 40 -1.27 -0.05 -13.75
C ALA A 40 -1.15 1.47 -13.87
N GLY A 41 -0.02 2.02 -13.43
CA GLY A 41 0.24 3.45 -13.43
C GLY A 41 -0.20 4.19 -12.18
N ALA A 42 -0.92 3.53 -11.25
CA ALA A 42 -1.29 4.15 -9.98
C ALA A 42 -0.04 4.53 -9.18
N ARG A 43 -0.05 5.72 -8.58
CA ARG A 43 1.06 6.25 -7.78
C ARG A 43 0.51 6.75 -6.45
N GLY A 44 0.95 6.10 -5.39
CA GLY A 44 0.48 6.40 -4.04
C GLY A 44 1.03 7.70 -3.49
N LEU A 45 0.45 8.11 -2.37
CA LEU A 45 0.95 9.25 -1.60
C LEU A 45 2.28 8.88 -0.94
N GLN A 46 3.14 9.87 -0.73
CA GLN A 46 4.34 9.67 0.04
C GLN A 46 3.96 9.54 1.52
N LEU A 47 4.40 8.45 2.12
CA LEU A 47 4.04 8.10 3.49
C LEU A 47 5.29 7.90 4.34
N ARG A 48 5.20 8.33 5.59
CA ARG A 48 6.16 7.97 6.62
C ARG A 48 5.49 6.96 7.56
N HIS A 49 6.14 5.84 7.77
CA HIS A 49 5.62 4.76 8.59
C HIS A 49 6.20 4.87 10.01
N ALA A 50 5.37 5.38 10.94
CA ALA A 50 5.82 5.62 12.32
C ALA A 50 6.24 4.33 13.04
N ALA A 51 5.62 3.20 12.68
CA ALA A 51 5.87 1.91 13.35
C ALA A 51 6.20 0.78 12.38
N GLY A 52 6.55 1.13 11.14
CA GLY A 52 6.85 0.14 10.11
C GLY A 52 5.61 -0.35 9.36
N GLU A 53 5.84 -1.10 8.28
CA GLU A 53 4.78 -1.68 7.47
C GLU A 53 5.24 -2.96 6.80
N ASP A 54 4.39 -3.97 6.85
CA ASP A 54 4.56 -5.19 6.07
C ASP A 54 3.81 -5.05 4.74
N VAL A 55 4.45 -5.41 3.63
CA VAL A 55 3.83 -5.48 2.31
C VAL A 55 4.14 -6.82 1.68
N LEU A 56 3.11 -7.52 1.22
CA LEU A 56 3.23 -8.77 0.48
C LEU A 56 2.51 -8.61 -0.86
N VAL A 57 3.20 -8.83 -1.96
CA VAL A 57 2.59 -8.78 -3.29
C VAL A 57 1.86 -10.09 -3.55
N LEU A 58 0.57 -10.02 -3.85
CA LEU A 58 -0.25 -11.18 -4.17
C LEU A 58 -0.32 -11.41 -5.69
N SER A 59 -0.40 -10.34 -6.47
CA SER A 59 -0.39 -10.41 -7.93
C SER A 59 0.12 -9.10 -8.52
N GLY A 60 0.57 -9.15 -9.76
CA GLY A 60 1.07 -7.98 -10.47
C GLY A 60 2.52 -7.64 -10.12
N ARG A 61 2.89 -6.39 -10.36
CA ARG A 61 4.23 -5.87 -10.08
C ARG A 61 4.14 -4.43 -9.63
N ILE A 62 4.87 -4.11 -8.57
CA ILE A 62 4.93 -2.77 -8.01
C ILE A 62 6.38 -2.32 -7.87
N ARG A 63 6.57 -1.00 -7.79
CA ARG A 63 7.82 -0.39 -7.34
C ARG A 63 7.58 0.28 -6.00
N LEU A 64 8.44 -0.02 -5.04
CA LEU A 64 8.32 0.52 -3.69
C LEU A 64 9.74 0.75 -3.17
N ALA A 65 10.04 1.97 -2.73
CA ALA A 65 11.37 2.36 -2.23
C ALA A 65 12.51 2.00 -3.20
N GLY A 66 12.28 2.13 -4.51
CA GLY A 66 13.26 1.81 -5.54
C GLY A 66 13.37 0.33 -5.90
N GLU A 67 12.67 -0.55 -5.20
CA GLU A 67 12.67 -1.98 -5.44
C GLU A 67 11.45 -2.39 -6.27
N VAL A 68 11.65 -3.29 -7.23
CA VAL A 68 10.55 -3.88 -8.02
C VAL A 68 10.18 -5.21 -7.40
N LEU A 69 8.92 -5.36 -7.02
CA LEU A 69 8.40 -6.54 -6.35
C LEU A 69 7.32 -7.20 -7.21
N GLY A 70 7.35 -8.52 -7.28
CA GLY A 70 6.36 -9.35 -7.95
C GLY A 70 5.66 -10.30 -7.00
N PRO A 71 4.78 -11.19 -7.52
CA PRO A 71 3.97 -12.08 -6.69
C PRO A 71 4.81 -12.90 -5.72
N GLY A 72 4.43 -12.89 -4.45
CA GLY A 72 5.13 -13.59 -3.37
C GLY A 72 6.27 -12.81 -2.74
N ASP A 73 6.67 -11.68 -3.32
CA ASP A 73 7.74 -10.86 -2.74
C ASP A 73 7.22 -10.09 -1.54
N TYR A 74 8.06 -9.95 -0.54
CA TYR A 74 7.75 -9.31 0.73
C TYR A 74 8.72 -8.16 1.00
N MET A 75 8.20 -7.05 1.50
CA MET A 75 9.00 -5.93 1.97
C MET A 75 8.53 -5.47 3.35
N TYR A 76 9.49 -5.21 4.22
CA TYR A 76 9.24 -4.52 5.47
C TYR A 76 9.82 -3.12 5.41
N THR A 77 8.99 -2.11 5.67
CA THR A 77 9.40 -0.72 5.78
C THR A 77 9.73 -0.43 7.24
N GLU A 78 10.97 0.00 7.50
CA GLU A 78 11.42 0.34 8.85
C GLU A 78 10.70 1.60 9.37
N PRO A 79 10.49 1.71 10.70
CA PRO A 79 9.96 2.95 11.27
C PRO A 79 10.77 4.17 10.85
N GLY A 80 10.07 5.22 10.42
CA GLY A 80 10.70 6.48 10.01
C GLY A 80 11.02 6.60 8.53
N GLU A 81 11.00 5.51 7.77
CA GLU A 81 11.22 5.57 6.33
C GLU A 81 10.06 6.26 5.62
N GLU A 82 10.40 7.01 4.58
CA GLU A 82 9.42 7.66 3.70
C GLU A 82 9.56 7.09 2.29
N HIS A 83 8.43 6.71 1.68
CA HIS A 83 8.38 6.27 0.30
C HIS A 83 6.96 6.32 -0.23
N PHE A 84 6.82 6.10 -1.53
CA PHE A 84 5.52 5.89 -2.16
C PHE A 84 5.57 4.67 -3.08
N LEU A 85 4.39 4.14 -3.38
CA LEU A 85 4.20 2.95 -4.20
C LEU A 85 3.80 3.35 -5.61
N GLU A 86 4.35 2.66 -6.61
CA GLU A 86 3.90 2.75 -8.00
C GLU A 86 3.49 1.37 -8.48
N ALA A 87 2.33 1.24 -9.12
CA ALA A 87 1.93 0.00 -9.75
C ALA A 87 2.44 -0.04 -11.19
N ILE A 88 3.30 -0.99 -11.50
CA ILE A 88 3.83 -1.20 -12.86
C ILE A 88 2.79 -1.92 -13.72
N GLU A 89 2.09 -2.87 -13.11
CA GLU A 89 0.98 -3.62 -13.69
C GLU A 89 -0.22 -3.51 -12.76
N ASP A 90 -1.40 -3.95 -13.22
CA ASP A 90 -2.53 -4.17 -12.32
C ASP A 90 -2.09 -5.12 -11.22
N SER A 91 -2.25 -4.72 -9.98
CA SER A 91 -1.66 -5.44 -8.85
C SER A 91 -2.60 -5.55 -7.68
N VAL A 92 -2.38 -6.58 -6.86
CA VAL A 92 -3.04 -6.75 -5.56
C VAL A 92 -1.95 -6.97 -4.53
N ILE A 93 -2.01 -6.22 -3.45
CA ILE A 93 -1.06 -6.35 -2.34
C ILE A 93 -1.80 -6.50 -1.02
N PHE A 94 -1.12 -7.11 -0.07
CA PHE A 94 -1.51 -7.13 1.35
C PHE A 94 -0.58 -6.17 2.08
N ALA A 95 -1.15 -5.29 2.91
CA ALA A 95 -0.38 -4.31 3.67
C ALA A 95 -0.87 -4.26 5.11
N SER A 96 0.06 -4.20 6.05
CA SER A 96 -0.27 -4.16 7.48
C SER A 96 0.63 -3.18 8.22
N THR A 97 0.03 -2.25 8.96
CA THR A 97 0.75 -1.31 9.79
C THR A 97 0.22 -1.38 11.23
N PRO A 98 1.10 -1.43 12.26
CA PRO A 98 0.64 -1.47 13.64
C PRO A 98 0.13 -0.12 14.17
N LYS A 99 0.46 0.98 13.49
CA LYS A 99 0.03 2.35 13.84
C LYS A 99 -0.28 3.15 12.59
N PRO A 100 -1.03 4.27 12.70
CA PRO A 100 -1.32 5.13 11.56
C PRO A 100 -0.06 5.62 10.86
N VAL A 101 -0.14 5.74 9.54
CA VAL A 101 0.91 6.35 8.73
C VAL A 101 0.68 7.87 8.63
N VAL A 102 1.74 8.61 8.31
CA VAL A 102 1.67 10.07 8.12
C VAL A 102 1.90 10.37 6.64
N ILE A 103 0.98 11.12 6.03
CA ILE A 103 1.15 11.58 4.66
C ILE A 103 2.15 12.73 4.68
N THR A 104 3.27 12.59 3.98
CA THR A 104 4.34 13.60 3.93
C THR A 104 4.41 14.31 2.59
N GLY A 105 3.67 13.85 1.58
CA GLY A 105 3.66 14.51 0.29
C GLY A 105 2.96 13.69 -0.78
N HIS A 106 3.15 14.12 -2.02
CA HIS A 106 2.67 13.43 -3.21
C HIS A 106 3.89 12.98 -4.03
N PRO A 107 3.75 11.91 -4.85
CA PRO A 107 4.84 11.51 -5.72
C PRO A 107 5.16 12.64 -6.71
N PRO A 108 6.42 12.76 -7.17
CA PRO A 108 6.79 13.74 -8.15
C PRO A 108 5.97 13.60 -9.44
N THR A 109 5.62 14.70 -10.07
CA THR A 109 5.02 14.69 -11.41
C THR A 109 6.11 14.38 -12.46
N VAL A 110 5.68 14.04 -13.67
CA VAL A 110 6.64 13.81 -14.77
C VAL A 110 7.52 15.03 -15.00
N ALA A 111 6.96 16.25 -14.89
CA ALA A 111 7.72 17.50 -15.06
C ALA A 111 8.77 17.69 -13.97
N GLU A 112 8.53 17.24 -12.77
CA GLU A 112 9.47 17.35 -11.64
C GLU A 112 10.63 16.35 -11.71
N LYS A 113 10.52 15.34 -12.56
CA LYS A 113 11.56 14.34 -12.76
C LYS A 113 12.62 14.73 -13.78
N VAL A 114 12.41 15.80 -14.47
CA VAL A 114 13.31 16.28 -15.54
C VAL A 114 14.49 17.07 -15.00
#